data_5a1a19ef5b4211aebd6ef49fc4862fee
#
_entry.id   5a1a19ef5b4211aebd6ef49fc4862fee
#
_cell.length_a   1.000
_cell.length_b   1.000
_cell.length_c   1.000
_cell.angle_alpha   90.00
_cell.angle_beta   90.00
_cell.angle_gamma   90.00
#
_symmetry.space_group_name_H-M   'P 1'
#
loop_
_entity.id
_entity.type
_entity.pdbx_description
1 polymer ?
#
loop_
_entity_poly.entity_id
_entity_poly.type
_entity_poly.pdbx_seq_one_letter_code
_entity_poly.pdbx_strand_id
1 'polypeptide(L)'
;MKTAGIIAEYNPFHTGHEYQINYIKEKLRTDYVVIAMSGDFVQRGTPALFSKYVRAEMALRSGADLVLELPVSISSASAELFARGGVQLLDGLGVTDILCFGSECGDTDALMELAKILAEEPETFQAALRRNLKNGMTFPKARSMALSAVFPESEKYQQLLSSPNNILGIEYCKAILRENSSISPVSIKREGNDYHENTLSENHFPSASAIRNAILDFNAPPKGDWSDTEHSHCFLSEASETSIQNFAFLADMAKKFLPANSLELFLQAISGNHYLLENDLDTLYRYCLLQETEESLCTYQDMSHALARRILSCRDQYKTFSQFTSLLKTKEITRTRIQRALLHMLLHIQSVPAQIPYARVLGFRKNSSALLGKIKKCSSIPLLTRLPDAAAVLENAPQAMDLLNETTFASNLYESILAQKNSTSYVHEYRQQIIIV
;
A
#
# COMPACT_ATOMS: atom_id res chain seq x y z
N MET A 1 22.16 19.80 -3.94
CA MET A 1 20.74 19.45 -3.82
C MET A 1 20.69 17.98 -3.46
N LYS A 2 20.34 17.70 -2.22
CA LYS A 2 20.25 16.36 -1.65
C LYS A 2 18.78 15.96 -1.54
N THR A 3 18.38 14.83 -2.11
CA THR A 3 16.99 14.39 -2.19
C THR A 3 16.80 13.04 -1.54
N ALA A 4 15.80 12.89 -0.68
CA ALA A 4 15.42 11.60 -0.14
C ALA A 4 14.08 11.12 -0.73
N GLY A 5 14.02 9.82 -1.02
CA GLY A 5 12.82 9.11 -1.41
C GLY A 5 12.20 8.36 -0.23
N ILE A 6 10.89 8.24 -0.23
CA ILE A 6 10.10 7.37 0.63
C ILE A 6 9.19 6.53 -0.27
N ILE A 7 9.08 5.23 0.00
CA ILE A 7 8.06 4.37 -0.62
C ILE A 7 6.97 4.13 0.42
N ALA A 8 5.72 4.48 0.13
CA ALA A 8 4.66 4.51 1.12
C ALA A 8 3.27 4.16 0.57
N GLU A 9 2.38 3.74 1.46
CA GLU A 9 0.95 3.60 1.18
C GLU A 9 0.14 4.79 1.74
N TYR A 10 0.53 5.29 2.91
CA TYR A 10 -0.22 6.32 3.66
C TYR A 10 -1.70 5.99 3.84
N ASN A 11 -1.99 4.84 4.38
CA ASN A 11 -3.34 4.27 4.43
C ASN A 11 -3.92 4.15 5.86
N PRO A 12 -4.32 5.27 6.53
CA PRO A 12 -4.13 6.68 6.14
C PRO A 12 -2.77 7.25 6.54
N PHE A 13 -2.50 8.50 6.16
CA PHE A 13 -1.36 9.29 6.66
C PHE A 13 -1.54 9.56 8.16
N HIS A 14 -0.47 9.51 8.96
CA HIS A 14 -0.50 9.71 10.41
C HIS A 14 0.80 10.34 10.95
N THR A 15 0.84 10.70 12.24
CA THR A 15 1.97 11.38 12.89
C THR A 15 3.32 10.66 12.73
N GLY A 16 3.33 9.32 12.68
CA GLY A 16 4.56 8.57 12.41
C GLY A 16 5.14 8.80 11.00
N HIS A 17 4.29 9.08 10.01
CA HIS A 17 4.73 9.44 8.66
C HIS A 17 5.26 10.88 8.60
N GLU A 18 4.62 11.82 9.30
CA GLU A 18 5.14 13.18 9.44
C GLU A 18 6.49 13.20 10.16
N TYR A 19 6.64 12.41 11.24
CA TYR A 19 7.92 12.23 11.92
C TYR A 19 9.02 11.78 10.96
N GLN A 20 8.75 10.82 10.09
CA GLN A 20 9.70 10.35 9.08
C GLN A 20 10.12 11.48 8.13
N ILE A 21 9.16 12.26 7.62
CA ILE A 21 9.44 13.41 6.73
C ILE A 21 10.30 14.45 7.44
N ASN A 22 9.97 14.78 8.68
CA ASN A 22 10.72 15.75 9.49
C ASN A 22 12.13 15.25 9.80
N TYR A 23 12.28 13.96 10.16
CA TYR A 23 13.59 13.34 10.38
C TYR A 23 14.48 13.44 9.13
N ILE A 24 13.94 13.19 7.96
CA ILE A 24 14.66 13.30 6.68
C ILE A 24 15.16 14.73 6.48
N LYS A 25 14.33 15.74 6.71
CA LYS A 25 14.71 17.14 6.52
C LYS A 25 15.70 17.62 7.58
N GLU A 26 15.48 17.32 8.83
CA GLU A 26 16.24 17.86 9.96
C GLU A 26 17.52 17.06 10.25
N LYS A 27 17.42 15.72 10.29
CA LYS A 27 18.56 14.86 10.67
C LYS A 27 19.41 14.45 9.47
N LEU A 28 18.76 14.07 8.35
CA LEU A 28 19.50 13.71 7.14
C LEU A 28 19.89 14.95 6.31
N ARG A 29 19.37 16.13 6.67
CA ARG A 29 19.63 17.43 6.05
C ARG A 29 19.45 17.38 4.53
N THR A 30 18.29 16.90 4.10
CA THR A 30 17.92 16.86 2.69
C THR A 30 17.17 18.11 2.29
N ASP A 31 17.36 18.55 1.06
CA ASP A 31 16.67 19.72 0.50
C ASP A 31 15.23 19.36 0.11
N TYR A 32 15.01 18.10 -0.37
CA TYR A 32 13.71 17.64 -0.87
C TYR A 32 13.38 16.22 -0.42
N VAL A 33 12.07 15.97 -0.26
CA VAL A 33 11.47 14.67 0.03
C VAL A 33 10.51 14.28 -1.09
N VAL A 34 10.80 13.17 -1.78
CA VAL A 34 9.99 12.60 -2.86
C VAL A 34 9.30 11.33 -2.35
N ILE A 35 8.00 11.24 -2.57
CA ILE A 35 7.22 10.07 -2.16
C ILE A 35 6.83 9.25 -3.39
N ALA A 36 7.20 7.98 -3.44
CA ALA A 36 6.62 6.97 -4.32
C ALA A 36 5.45 6.31 -3.58
N MET A 37 4.22 6.66 -3.93
CA MET A 37 3.02 6.31 -3.17
C MET A 37 2.12 5.35 -3.93
N SER A 38 1.59 4.33 -3.24
CA SER A 38 0.52 3.49 -3.77
C SER A 38 -0.67 4.32 -4.24
N GLY A 39 -1.22 3.98 -5.40
CA GLY A 39 -2.47 4.56 -5.90
C GLY A 39 -3.68 4.18 -5.02
N ASP A 40 -4.84 4.02 -5.62
CA ASP A 40 -6.09 3.79 -4.88
C ASP A 40 -6.23 2.36 -4.32
N PHE A 41 -5.31 1.45 -4.69
CA PHE A 41 -5.18 0.12 -4.12
C PHE A 41 -3.78 -0.11 -3.56
N VAL A 42 -3.71 -0.81 -2.44
CA VAL A 42 -2.50 -0.95 -1.63
C VAL A 42 -1.95 -2.38 -1.62
N GLN A 43 -0.72 -2.55 -1.17
CA GLN A 43 0.06 -3.79 -1.19
C GLN A 43 -0.65 -4.98 -0.50
N ARG A 44 -1.53 -4.72 0.44
CA ARG A 44 -2.33 -5.78 1.08
C ARG A 44 -3.45 -6.34 0.21
N GLY A 45 -3.68 -5.77 -1.00
CA GLY A 45 -4.74 -6.21 -1.91
C GLY A 45 -6.12 -5.71 -1.50
N THR A 46 -6.20 -4.50 -0.96
CA THR A 46 -7.43 -3.83 -0.57
C THR A 46 -7.47 -2.41 -1.13
N PRO A 47 -8.64 -1.76 -1.23
CA PRO A 47 -8.70 -0.33 -1.50
C PRO A 47 -7.98 0.43 -0.39
N ALA A 48 -7.37 1.55 -0.74
CA ALA A 48 -6.92 2.53 0.23
C ALA A 48 -8.13 3.17 0.91
N LEU A 49 -8.00 3.55 2.18
CA LEU A 49 -9.08 4.18 2.94
C LEU A 49 -9.58 5.46 2.24
N PHE A 50 -8.64 6.33 1.86
CA PHE A 50 -8.92 7.58 1.12
C PHE A 50 -8.30 7.51 -0.27
N SER A 51 -8.85 8.28 -1.21
CA SER A 51 -8.30 8.40 -2.55
C SER A 51 -6.84 8.84 -2.52
N LYS A 52 -6.09 8.49 -3.54
CA LYS A 52 -4.68 8.85 -3.67
C LYS A 52 -4.45 10.37 -3.59
N TYR A 53 -5.40 11.17 -4.07
CA TYR A 53 -5.28 12.63 -4.05
C TYR A 53 -5.36 13.20 -2.64
N VAL A 54 -6.29 12.72 -1.81
CA VAL A 54 -6.38 13.10 -0.39
C VAL A 54 -5.10 12.72 0.35
N ARG A 55 -4.57 11.52 0.12
CA ARG A 55 -3.33 11.03 0.76
C ARG A 55 -2.10 11.80 0.28
N ALA A 56 -2.04 12.15 -1.01
CA ALA A 56 -0.98 12.99 -1.56
C ALA A 56 -1.01 14.39 -0.95
N GLU A 57 -2.19 15.01 -0.80
CA GLU A 57 -2.35 16.31 -0.18
C GLU A 57 -1.92 16.29 1.29
N MET A 58 -2.32 15.27 2.07
CA MET A 58 -1.87 15.10 3.45
C MET A 58 -0.34 15.06 3.54
N ALA A 59 0.32 14.30 2.68
CA ALA A 59 1.78 14.20 2.66
C ALA A 59 2.45 15.53 2.28
N LEU A 60 1.94 16.23 1.28
CA LEU A 60 2.47 17.53 0.83
C LEU A 60 2.30 18.60 1.91
N ARG A 61 1.13 18.69 2.56
CA ARG A 61 0.89 19.61 3.68
C ARG A 61 1.79 19.31 4.88
N SER A 62 2.19 18.03 5.06
CA SER A 62 3.11 17.59 6.12
C SER A 62 4.59 17.62 5.71
N GLY A 63 4.92 18.27 4.58
CA GLY A 63 6.32 18.59 4.25
C GLY A 63 6.94 17.77 3.11
N ALA A 64 6.26 16.81 2.50
CA ALA A 64 6.73 16.20 1.26
C ALA A 64 6.79 17.24 0.12
N ASP A 65 7.74 17.11 -0.78
CA ASP A 65 7.95 18.08 -1.86
C ASP A 65 7.35 17.62 -3.19
N LEU A 66 7.31 16.30 -3.42
CA LEU A 66 6.75 15.69 -4.63
C LEU A 66 6.14 14.33 -4.26
N VAL A 67 4.95 14.04 -4.77
CA VAL A 67 4.29 12.73 -4.64
C VAL A 67 4.06 12.16 -6.03
N LEU A 68 4.58 10.94 -6.23
CA LEU A 68 4.46 10.15 -7.45
C LEU A 68 3.58 8.92 -7.20
N GLU A 69 2.85 8.48 -8.21
CA GLU A 69 2.03 7.27 -8.16
C GLU A 69 2.83 6.03 -8.55
N LEU A 70 2.75 5.00 -7.73
CA LEU A 70 3.14 3.64 -8.13
C LEU A 70 2.00 3.01 -8.93
N PRO A 71 2.27 2.44 -10.12
CA PRO A 71 1.27 1.70 -10.90
C PRO A 71 0.59 0.60 -10.08
N VAL A 72 -0.68 0.35 -10.35
CA VAL A 72 -1.52 -0.53 -9.50
C VAL A 72 -1.01 -1.97 -9.43
N SER A 73 -0.49 -2.52 -10.53
CA SER A 73 0.11 -3.86 -10.54
C SER A 73 1.36 -3.98 -9.68
N ILE A 74 2.05 -2.86 -9.42
CA ILE A 74 3.20 -2.77 -8.53
C ILE A 74 2.72 -2.49 -7.09
N SER A 75 1.84 -1.51 -6.91
CA SER A 75 1.37 -1.11 -5.58
C SER A 75 0.58 -2.19 -4.86
N SER A 76 -0.03 -3.13 -5.59
CA SER A 76 -0.76 -4.28 -5.06
C SER A 76 0.01 -5.61 -5.14
N ALA A 77 1.32 -5.59 -5.41
CA ALA A 77 2.12 -6.80 -5.57
C ALA A 77 2.69 -7.34 -4.24
N SER A 78 3.50 -8.40 -4.33
CA SER A 78 4.28 -8.91 -3.20
C SER A 78 5.29 -7.87 -2.69
N ALA A 79 5.77 -8.01 -1.44
CA ALA A 79 6.74 -7.08 -0.86
C ALA A 79 7.99 -6.89 -1.74
N GLU A 80 8.48 -7.97 -2.37
CA GLU A 80 9.61 -7.93 -3.29
C GLU A 80 9.34 -7.07 -4.53
N LEU A 81 8.20 -7.29 -5.20
CA LEU A 81 7.84 -6.57 -6.42
C LEU A 81 7.46 -5.11 -6.12
N PHE A 82 6.79 -4.87 -5.01
CA PHE A 82 6.49 -3.53 -4.49
C PHE A 82 7.77 -2.74 -4.22
N ALA A 83 8.72 -3.35 -3.50
CA ALA A 83 10.01 -2.72 -3.19
C ALA A 83 10.82 -2.44 -4.46
N ARG A 84 10.89 -3.42 -5.38
CA ARG A 84 11.58 -3.26 -6.67
C ARG A 84 11.01 -2.09 -7.46
N GLY A 85 9.70 -2.06 -7.66
CA GLY A 85 9.09 -0.97 -8.42
C GLY A 85 9.25 0.39 -7.75
N GLY A 86 9.12 0.47 -6.41
CA GLY A 86 9.36 1.71 -5.69
C GLY A 86 10.80 2.24 -5.85
N VAL A 87 11.80 1.35 -5.78
CA VAL A 87 13.21 1.70 -6.01
C VAL A 87 13.43 2.12 -7.46
N GLN A 88 12.92 1.36 -8.45
CA GLN A 88 13.02 1.71 -9.88
C GLN A 88 12.41 3.09 -10.18
N LEU A 89 11.25 3.41 -9.58
CA LEU A 89 10.63 4.72 -9.76
C LEU A 89 11.52 5.85 -9.24
N LEU A 90 12.04 5.70 -8.02
CA LEU A 90 12.89 6.71 -7.39
C LEU A 90 14.26 6.85 -8.08
N ASP A 91 14.86 5.74 -8.49
CA ASP A 91 16.13 5.70 -9.22
C ASP A 91 15.99 6.33 -10.62
N GLY A 92 14.90 5.98 -11.31
CA GLY A 92 14.55 6.52 -12.63
C GLY A 92 14.41 8.04 -12.69
N LEU A 93 14.16 8.71 -11.56
CA LEU A 93 14.14 10.18 -11.49
C LEU A 93 15.56 10.79 -11.65
N GLY A 94 16.64 10.05 -11.38
CA GLY A 94 18.01 10.50 -11.48
C GLY A 94 18.40 11.61 -10.49
N VAL A 95 17.64 11.78 -9.41
CA VAL A 95 17.86 12.85 -8.41
C VAL A 95 17.78 12.35 -6.96
N THR A 96 17.46 11.09 -6.74
CA THR A 96 17.28 10.53 -5.39
C THR A 96 18.59 10.01 -4.84
N ASP A 97 19.06 10.58 -3.74
CA ASP A 97 20.32 10.20 -3.09
C ASP A 97 20.11 9.15 -1.98
N ILE A 98 18.96 9.20 -1.30
CA ILE A 98 18.66 8.38 -0.12
C ILE A 98 17.28 7.75 -0.29
N LEU A 99 17.12 6.47 0.08
CA LEU A 99 15.84 5.84 0.36
C LEU A 99 15.68 5.69 1.87
N CYS A 100 14.74 6.44 2.46
CA CYS A 100 14.47 6.40 3.89
C CYS A 100 13.21 5.60 4.18
N PHE A 101 13.29 4.66 5.13
CA PHE A 101 12.15 3.81 5.54
C PHE A 101 12.20 3.50 7.03
N GLY A 102 11.04 3.19 7.60
CA GLY A 102 10.93 2.75 8.99
C GLY A 102 11.08 1.24 9.12
N SER A 103 11.84 0.76 10.11
CA SER A 103 11.92 -0.67 10.46
C SER A 103 11.85 -0.87 11.97
N GLU A 104 11.52 -2.06 12.42
CA GLU A 104 11.47 -2.39 13.84
C GLU A 104 12.87 -2.41 14.44
N CYS A 105 13.88 -2.87 13.72
CA CYS A 105 15.27 -2.91 14.20
C CYS A 105 15.97 -1.54 14.15
N GLY A 106 15.65 -0.68 13.17
CA GLY A 106 16.32 0.60 12.95
C GLY A 106 17.80 0.48 12.54
N ASP A 107 18.26 -0.71 12.19
CA ASP A 107 19.64 -1.03 11.85
C ASP A 107 19.79 -1.27 10.35
N THR A 108 20.24 -0.24 9.63
CA THR A 108 20.41 -0.28 8.17
C THR A 108 21.44 -1.31 7.76
N ASP A 109 22.55 -1.44 8.52
CA ASP A 109 23.65 -2.33 8.17
C ASP A 109 23.23 -3.79 8.28
N ALA A 110 22.49 -4.15 9.33
CA ALA A 110 21.94 -5.50 9.50
C ALA A 110 20.93 -5.86 8.38
N LEU A 111 20.10 -4.90 7.97
CA LEU A 111 19.15 -5.10 6.87
C LEU A 111 19.86 -5.24 5.52
N MET A 112 20.93 -4.45 5.29
CA MET A 112 21.74 -4.52 4.07
C MET A 112 22.56 -5.81 4.00
N GLU A 113 23.12 -6.26 5.13
CA GLU A 113 23.83 -7.55 5.20
C GLU A 113 22.93 -8.71 4.78
N LEU A 114 21.73 -8.78 5.35
CA LEU A 114 20.76 -9.81 4.99
C LEU A 114 20.26 -9.68 3.55
N ALA A 115 20.09 -8.45 3.07
CA ALA A 115 19.69 -8.17 1.69
C ALA A 115 20.74 -8.66 0.67
N LYS A 116 22.04 -8.51 0.93
CA LYS A 116 23.13 -9.04 0.09
C LYS A 116 23.01 -10.55 -0.07
N ILE A 117 22.87 -11.25 1.05
CA ILE A 117 22.71 -12.70 1.07
C ILE A 117 21.50 -13.14 0.22
N LEU A 118 20.36 -12.46 0.39
CA LEU A 118 19.13 -12.75 -0.33
C LEU A 118 19.15 -12.27 -1.80
N ALA A 119 20.03 -11.35 -2.17
CA ALA A 119 20.23 -10.94 -3.55
C ALA A 119 21.10 -11.93 -4.33
N GLU A 120 22.15 -12.44 -3.69
CA GLU A 120 23.11 -13.40 -4.28
C GLU A 120 22.56 -14.84 -4.32
N GLU A 121 21.69 -15.20 -3.38
CA GLU A 121 21.09 -16.54 -3.24
C GLU A 121 22.13 -17.66 -3.40
N PRO A 122 23.10 -17.82 -2.49
CA PRO A 122 24.13 -18.85 -2.60
C PRO A 122 23.54 -20.25 -2.81
N GLU A 123 24.24 -21.17 -3.51
CA GLU A 123 23.73 -22.51 -3.82
C GLU A 123 23.25 -23.27 -2.57
N THR A 124 23.95 -23.14 -1.46
CA THR A 124 23.59 -23.74 -0.16
C THR A 124 22.23 -23.23 0.35
N PHE A 125 21.98 -21.92 0.22
CA PHE A 125 20.71 -21.32 0.55
C PHE A 125 19.59 -21.81 -0.37
N GLN A 126 19.81 -21.81 -1.68
CA GLN A 126 18.82 -22.26 -2.66
C GLN A 126 18.45 -23.74 -2.44
N ALA A 127 19.44 -24.60 -2.18
CA ALA A 127 19.21 -26.02 -1.91
C ALA A 127 18.38 -26.22 -0.63
N ALA A 128 18.70 -25.49 0.44
CA ALA A 128 17.93 -25.53 1.70
C ALA A 128 16.50 -25.01 1.50
N LEU A 129 16.33 -23.90 0.77
CA LEU A 129 15.02 -23.32 0.47
C LEU A 129 14.14 -24.30 -0.31
N ARG A 130 14.66 -24.89 -1.40
CA ARG A 130 13.95 -25.88 -2.22
C ARG A 130 13.54 -27.11 -1.39
N ARG A 131 14.42 -27.62 -0.52
CA ARG A 131 14.13 -28.72 0.39
C ARG A 131 12.98 -28.39 1.34
N ASN A 132 13.02 -27.22 1.96
CA ASN A 132 12.00 -26.78 2.92
C ASN A 132 10.64 -26.56 2.25
N LEU A 133 10.61 -26.01 1.03
CA LEU A 133 9.37 -25.86 0.25
C LEU A 133 8.78 -27.22 -0.15
N LYS A 134 9.62 -28.20 -0.57
CA LYS A 134 9.17 -29.58 -0.86
C LYS A 134 8.57 -30.28 0.37
N ASN A 135 9.01 -29.89 1.57
CA ASN A 135 8.46 -30.39 2.83
C ASN A 135 7.17 -29.68 3.26
N GLY A 136 6.53 -28.89 2.38
CA GLY A 136 5.25 -28.23 2.63
C GLY A 136 5.33 -27.00 3.52
N MET A 137 6.50 -26.39 3.69
CA MET A 137 6.63 -25.16 4.45
C MET A 137 6.16 -23.94 3.63
N THR A 138 5.56 -22.95 4.29
CA THR A 138 5.30 -21.65 3.65
C THR A 138 6.59 -21.00 3.23
N PHE A 139 6.57 -20.21 2.16
CA PHE A 139 7.77 -19.51 1.66
C PHE A 139 8.50 -18.69 2.75
N PRO A 140 7.83 -17.87 3.59
CA PRO A 140 8.51 -17.14 4.66
C PRO A 140 9.24 -18.06 5.65
N LYS A 141 8.59 -19.18 6.07
CA LYS A 141 9.19 -20.15 6.98
C LYS A 141 10.34 -20.90 6.32
N ALA A 142 10.15 -21.33 5.07
CA ALA A 142 11.18 -22.04 4.31
C ALA A 142 12.42 -21.17 4.10
N ARG A 143 12.24 -19.85 3.80
CA ARG A 143 13.31 -18.86 3.66
C ARG A 143 14.05 -18.63 4.97
N SER A 144 13.33 -18.41 6.07
CA SER A 144 13.93 -18.24 7.38
C SER A 144 14.78 -19.45 7.80
N MET A 145 14.27 -20.67 7.62
CA MET A 145 15.03 -21.89 7.91
C MET A 145 16.20 -22.13 6.95
N ALA A 146 16.10 -21.73 5.69
CA ALA A 146 17.21 -21.81 4.75
C ALA A 146 18.35 -20.88 5.14
N LEU A 147 18.06 -19.67 5.64
CA LEU A 147 19.07 -18.75 6.19
C LEU A 147 19.75 -19.35 7.41
N SER A 148 19.00 -19.95 8.33
CA SER A 148 19.57 -20.61 9.52
C SER A 148 20.52 -21.76 9.19
N ALA A 149 20.29 -22.44 8.08
CA ALA A 149 21.16 -23.54 7.65
C ALA A 149 22.48 -23.07 7.03
N VAL A 150 22.56 -21.80 6.63
CA VAL A 150 23.74 -21.24 5.92
C VAL A 150 24.57 -20.33 6.82
N PHE A 151 23.94 -19.69 7.82
CA PHE A 151 24.57 -18.69 8.67
C PHE A 151 24.53 -19.07 10.16
N PRO A 152 25.71 -19.03 10.85
CA PRO A 152 25.80 -19.39 12.26
C PRO A 152 25.00 -18.46 13.20
N GLU A 153 24.84 -17.19 12.86
CA GLU A 153 24.07 -16.19 13.61
C GLU A 153 22.57 -16.19 13.29
N SER A 154 22.00 -17.36 13.11
CA SER A 154 20.65 -17.56 12.59
C SER A 154 19.52 -16.89 13.43
N GLU A 155 19.71 -16.74 14.73
CA GLU A 155 18.71 -16.12 15.61
C GLU A 155 18.49 -14.63 15.30
N LYS A 156 19.58 -13.87 15.07
CA LYS A 156 19.51 -12.46 14.65
C LYS A 156 18.70 -12.29 13.36
N TYR A 157 18.98 -13.12 12.36
CA TYR A 157 18.29 -13.07 11.07
C TYR A 157 16.83 -13.55 11.15
N GLN A 158 16.52 -14.52 12.00
CA GLN A 158 15.15 -14.95 12.23
C GLN A 158 14.30 -13.84 12.86
N GLN A 159 14.85 -13.10 13.83
CA GLN A 159 14.19 -11.95 14.44
C GLN A 159 13.92 -10.84 13.40
N LEU A 160 14.90 -10.53 12.53
CA LEU A 160 14.70 -9.55 11.46
C LEU A 160 13.57 -9.97 10.50
N LEU A 161 13.50 -11.25 10.14
CA LEU A 161 12.47 -11.78 9.23
C LEU A 161 11.10 -12.01 9.88
N SER A 162 10.97 -11.86 11.18
CA SER A 162 9.68 -11.98 11.88
C SER A 162 8.84 -10.70 11.83
N SER A 163 9.45 -9.56 11.59
CA SER A 163 8.82 -8.23 11.64
C SER A 163 8.54 -7.68 10.24
N PRO A 164 7.30 -7.22 9.97
CA PRO A 164 6.87 -6.86 8.61
C PRO A 164 7.64 -5.69 7.99
N ASN A 165 7.98 -4.66 8.78
CA ASN A 165 8.71 -3.52 8.23
C ASN A 165 10.20 -3.84 8.06
N ASN A 166 10.78 -4.72 8.88
CA ASN A 166 12.12 -5.28 8.62
C ASN A 166 12.14 -6.05 7.29
N ILE A 167 11.12 -6.92 7.05
CA ILE A 167 11.00 -7.66 5.78
C ILE A 167 10.96 -6.68 4.61
N LEU A 168 10.15 -5.63 4.70
CA LEU A 168 10.03 -4.64 3.64
C LEU A 168 11.34 -3.85 3.46
N GLY A 169 12.02 -3.49 4.56
CA GLY A 169 13.33 -2.84 4.54
C GLY A 169 14.41 -3.70 3.85
N ILE A 170 14.42 -5.02 4.12
CA ILE A 170 15.29 -5.98 3.44
C ILE A 170 15.00 -6.02 1.94
N GLU A 171 13.71 -6.04 1.53
CA GLU A 171 13.35 -6.04 0.10
C GLU A 171 13.74 -4.71 -0.58
N TYR A 172 13.68 -3.55 0.10
CA TYR A 172 14.21 -2.29 -0.43
C TYR A 172 15.72 -2.35 -0.63
N CYS A 173 16.48 -2.82 0.35
CA CYS A 173 17.93 -2.99 0.25
C CYS A 173 18.29 -3.97 -0.87
N LYS A 174 17.55 -5.09 -0.98
CA LYS A 174 17.73 -6.08 -2.06
C LYS A 174 17.45 -5.49 -3.44
N ALA A 175 16.39 -4.67 -3.56
CA ALA A 175 16.07 -3.99 -4.80
C ALA A 175 17.18 -3.00 -5.22
N ILE A 176 17.71 -2.19 -4.30
CA ILE A 176 18.84 -1.28 -4.54
C ILE A 176 20.03 -2.06 -5.09
N LEU A 177 20.37 -3.21 -4.50
CA LEU A 177 21.48 -4.05 -4.95
C LEU A 177 21.25 -4.65 -6.34
N ARG A 178 20.04 -5.19 -6.60
CA ARG A 178 19.70 -5.86 -7.88
C ARG A 178 19.58 -4.88 -9.04
N GLU A 179 19.10 -3.67 -8.79
CA GLU A 179 19.00 -2.61 -9.80
C GLU A 179 20.33 -1.84 -9.97
N ASN A 180 21.40 -2.18 -9.22
CA ASN A 180 22.68 -1.45 -9.18
C ASN A 180 22.48 0.06 -8.95
N SER A 181 21.48 0.42 -8.14
CA SER A 181 21.15 1.80 -7.85
C SER A 181 22.17 2.47 -6.94
N SER A 182 22.44 3.75 -7.20
CA SER A 182 23.30 4.58 -6.35
C SER A 182 22.60 5.10 -5.08
N ILE A 183 21.32 4.83 -4.91
CA ILE A 183 20.54 5.26 -3.76
C ILE A 183 21.04 4.59 -2.48
N SER A 184 21.35 5.39 -1.45
CA SER A 184 21.76 4.90 -0.14
C SER A 184 20.56 4.61 0.75
N PRO A 185 20.36 3.39 1.28
CA PRO A 185 19.27 3.10 2.20
C PRO A 185 19.56 3.69 3.59
N VAL A 186 18.52 4.20 4.25
CA VAL A 186 18.57 4.66 5.65
C VAL A 186 17.31 4.19 6.36
N SER A 187 17.49 3.39 7.41
CA SER A 187 16.41 2.91 8.26
C SER A 187 16.25 3.78 9.49
N ILE A 188 15.01 4.14 9.80
CA ILE A 188 14.63 4.80 11.06
C ILE A 188 13.97 3.74 11.94
N LYS A 189 14.40 3.66 13.20
CA LYS A 189 13.75 2.79 14.17
C LYS A 189 12.32 3.28 14.42
N ARG A 190 11.35 2.40 14.25
CA ARG A 190 9.96 2.70 14.56
C ARG A 190 9.79 2.74 16.09
N GLU A 191 9.41 3.88 16.59
CA GLU A 191 8.99 4.04 17.97
C GLU A 191 7.48 3.83 18.03
N GLY A 192 7.02 2.72 18.59
CA GLY A 192 5.60 2.40 18.67
C GLY A 192 5.36 0.93 18.97
N ASN A 193 4.10 0.59 19.24
CA ASN A 193 3.65 -0.75 19.57
C ASN A 193 4.04 -1.79 18.51
N ASP A 194 4.26 -3.01 18.97
CA ASP A 194 4.43 -4.17 18.09
C ASP A 194 3.28 -4.24 17.08
N TYR A 195 3.59 -4.62 15.84
CA TYR A 195 2.69 -4.71 14.70
C TYR A 195 1.37 -5.45 14.98
N HIS A 196 1.31 -6.24 16.04
CA HIS A 196 0.14 -7.01 16.48
C HIS A 196 -0.80 -6.29 17.43
N GLU A 197 -0.44 -5.09 17.94
CA GLU A 197 -1.36 -4.31 18.76
C GLU A 197 -2.34 -3.52 17.88
N ASN A 198 -3.55 -4.04 17.82
CA ASN A 198 -4.70 -3.39 17.17
C ASN A 198 -5.34 -2.31 18.06
N THR A 199 -4.73 -2.00 19.21
CA THR A 199 -5.24 -1.05 20.20
C THR A 199 -4.47 0.26 20.13
N LEU A 200 -5.18 1.36 20.31
CA LEU A 200 -4.64 2.71 20.38
C LEU A 200 -4.07 2.92 21.80
N SER A 201 -2.75 3.00 21.93
CA SER A 201 -2.11 3.37 23.21
C SER A 201 -1.69 4.84 23.19
N GLU A 202 -1.84 5.54 24.34
CA GLU A 202 -1.61 6.99 24.43
C GLU A 202 -0.13 7.40 24.31
N ASN A 203 0.81 6.47 24.43
CA ASN A 203 2.24 6.76 24.50
C ASN A 203 3.05 6.41 23.24
N HIS A 204 2.41 5.96 22.15
CA HIS A 204 3.11 5.49 20.96
C HIS A 204 2.43 5.98 19.68
N PHE A 205 3.20 6.07 18.59
CA PHE A 205 2.63 6.39 17.26
C PHE A 205 1.62 5.31 16.87
N PRO A 206 0.42 5.70 16.43
CA PRO A 206 -0.61 4.74 16.02
C PRO A 206 -0.17 3.98 14.77
N SER A 207 -0.63 2.75 14.64
CA SER A 207 -0.53 2.07 13.34
C SER A 207 -1.68 2.51 12.43
N ALA A 208 -1.43 2.60 11.12
CA ALA A 208 -2.49 2.84 10.14
C ALA A 208 -3.63 1.80 10.25
N SER A 209 -3.32 0.57 10.68
CA SER A 209 -4.32 -0.47 10.93
C SER A 209 -5.23 -0.15 12.10
N ALA A 210 -4.69 0.40 13.19
CA ALA A 210 -5.50 0.81 14.34
C ALA A 210 -6.50 1.92 13.97
N ILE A 211 -6.07 2.90 13.16
CA ILE A 211 -6.94 3.97 12.67
C ILE A 211 -8.07 3.39 11.77
N ARG A 212 -7.74 2.47 10.84
CA ARG A 212 -8.77 1.82 10.01
C ARG A 212 -9.75 0.99 10.81
N ASN A 213 -9.28 0.27 11.84
CA ASN A 213 -10.17 -0.50 12.73
C ASN A 213 -11.14 0.42 13.49
N ALA A 214 -10.68 1.56 13.99
CA ALA A 214 -11.56 2.53 14.65
C ALA A 214 -12.66 3.07 13.71
N ILE A 215 -12.34 3.23 12.41
CA ILE A 215 -13.35 3.62 11.40
C ILE A 215 -14.30 2.46 11.09
N LEU A 216 -13.82 1.22 11.07
CA LEU A 216 -14.66 0.03 10.92
C LEU A 216 -15.66 -0.10 12.09
N ASP A 217 -15.17 0.10 13.32
CA ASP A 217 -16.01 0.05 14.52
C ASP A 217 -17.06 1.18 14.53
N PHE A 218 -16.70 2.35 14.01
CA PHE A 218 -17.63 3.47 13.80
C PHE A 218 -18.79 3.11 12.86
N ASN A 219 -18.53 2.33 11.80
CA ASN A 219 -19.54 1.91 10.83
C ASN A 219 -20.29 0.62 11.21
N ALA A 220 -19.88 -0.04 12.27
CA ALA A 220 -20.54 -1.25 12.72
C ALA A 220 -21.94 -0.89 13.29
N PRO A 221 -22.99 -1.66 12.93
CA PRO A 221 -24.28 -1.48 13.58
C PRO A 221 -24.14 -1.67 15.10
N PRO A 222 -24.88 -0.91 15.90
CA PRO A 222 -24.81 -1.05 17.36
C PRO A 222 -25.00 -2.52 17.75
N LYS A 223 -24.14 -3.02 18.63
CA LYS A 223 -24.23 -4.38 19.17
C LYS A 223 -25.46 -4.45 20.11
N GLY A 224 -26.63 -4.69 19.54
CA GLY A 224 -27.87 -4.95 20.26
C GLY A 224 -28.40 -6.33 19.89
N ASP A 225 -28.88 -7.08 20.86
CA ASP A 225 -29.61 -8.35 20.66
C ASP A 225 -30.86 -8.06 19.84
N TRP A 226 -30.82 -8.38 18.56
CA TRP A 226 -31.97 -8.27 17.67
C TRP A 226 -32.80 -9.56 17.78
N SER A 227 -33.30 -9.88 18.97
CA SER A 227 -34.40 -10.80 19.13
C SER A 227 -35.67 -10.00 19.34
N ASP A 228 -36.55 -10.05 18.32
CA ASP A 228 -37.95 -9.76 18.29
C ASP A 228 -38.46 -8.31 18.20
N THR A 229 -39.22 -8.16 17.12
CA THR A 229 -40.49 -7.46 16.89
C THR A 229 -40.54 -5.98 16.53
N GLU A 230 -41.16 -5.80 15.36
CA GLU A 230 -42.13 -4.74 15.03
C GLU A 230 -41.98 -3.36 15.70
N HIS A 231 -41.27 -2.44 15.02
CA HIS A 231 -41.64 -1.02 15.00
C HIS A 231 -40.76 -0.24 14.03
N SER A 232 -41.23 -0.09 12.81
CA SER A 232 -40.50 0.56 11.69
C SER A 232 -40.65 2.09 11.62
N HIS A 233 -40.93 2.79 12.70
CA HIS A 233 -41.18 4.24 12.63
C HIS A 233 -40.45 5.14 13.64
N CYS A 234 -39.47 4.64 14.41
CA CYS A 234 -38.77 5.47 15.43
C CYS A 234 -37.25 5.62 15.23
N PHE A 235 -36.70 5.20 14.10
CA PHE A 235 -35.24 5.06 13.91
C PHE A 235 -34.45 6.33 13.58
N LEU A 236 -35.10 7.47 13.30
CA LEU A 236 -34.38 8.67 12.82
C LEU A 236 -33.82 9.57 13.93
N SER A 237 -34.31 9.49 15.16
CA SER A 237 -33.85 10.35 16.25
C SER A 237 -32.72 9.73 17.09
N GLU A 238 -32.78 8.44 17.41
CA GLU A 238 -31.71 7.77 18.20
C GLU A 238 -30.48 7.47 17.37
N ALA A 239 -30.63 7.16 16.07
CA ALA A 239 -29.50 7.03 15.15
C ALA A 239 -28.69 8.34 15.00
N SER A 240 -29.31 9.50 15.18
CA SER A 240 -28.61 10.79 15.06
C SER A 240 -27.69 11.08 16.25
N GLU A 241 -28.09 10.78 17.48
CA GLU A 241 -27.27 11.02 18.67
C GLU A 241 -26.06 10.06 18.73
N THR A 242 -26.30 8.78 18.45
CA THR A 242 -25.22 7.78 18.38
C THR A 242 -24.19 8.12 17.28
N SER A 243 -24.66 8.60 16.13
CA SER A 243 -23.79 9.02 15.03
C SER A 243 -22.95 10.24 15.40
N ILE A 244 -23.52 11.21 16.11
CA ILE A 244 -22.82 12.41 16.60
C ILE A 244 -21.76 12.02 17.64
N GLN A 245 -22.10 11.16 18.59
CA GLN A 245 -21.16 10.69 19.63
C GLN A 245 -20.00 9.90 19.02
N ASN A 246 -20.29 9.02 18.07
CA ASN A 246 -19.28 8.25 17.36
C ASN A 246 -18.35 9.16 16.53
N PHE A 247 -18.89 10.19 15.85
CA PHE A 247 -18.08 11.15 15.11
C PHE A 247 -17.19 12.00 16.03
N ALA A 248 -17.70 12.42 17.18
CA ALA A 248 -16.92 13.14 18.18
C ALA A 248 -15.77 12.30 18.73
N PHE A 249 -15.99 11.00 18.99
CA PHE A 249 -14.95 10.07 19.37
C PHE A 249 -13.88 9.90 18.29
N LEU A 250 -14.29 9.71 17.03
CA LEU A 250 -13.35 9.64 15.90
C LEU A 250 -12.54 10.93 15.73
N ALA A 251 -13.18 12.10 15.92
CA ALA A 251 -12.51 13.39 15.82
C ALA A 251 -11.46 13.58 16.94
N ASP A 252 -11.77 13.15 18.17
CA ASP A 252 -10.81 13.21 19.29
C ASP A 252 -9.65 12.23 19.12
N MET A 253 -9.93 11.04 18.62
CA MET A 253 -8.89 10.09 18.21
C MET A 253 -8.01 10.68 17.09
N ALA A 254 -8.63 11.24 16.06
CA ALA A 254 -7.93 11.83 14.93
C ALA A 254 -6.97 12.95 15.35
N LYS A 255 -7.36 13.83 16.29
CA LYS A 255 -6.50 14.89 16.85
C LYS A 255 -5.24 14.34 17.52
N LYS A 256 -5.31 13.14 18.13
CA LYS A 256 -4.15 12.54 18.80
C LYS A 256 -3.17 11.90 17.80
N PHE A 257 -3.67 11.37 16.70
CA PHE A 257 -2.90 10.48 15.82
C PHE A 257 -2.61 11.02 14.42
N LEU A 258 -3.26 12.12 14.06
CA LEU A 258 -3.02 12.79 12.77
C LEU A 258 -2.29 14.10 12.95
N PRO A 259 -1.39 14.46 12.02
CA PRO A 259 -0.81 15.79 11.98
C PRO A 259 -1.89 16.86 11.85
N ALA A 260 -1.70 18.02 12.50
CA ALA A 260 -2.64 19.13 12.42
C ALA A 260 -2.99 19.52 10.97
N ASN A 261 -1.99 19.50 10.08
CA ASN A 261 -2.14 19.82 8.66
C ASN A 261 -2.97 18.78 7.86
N SER A 262 -3.16 17.58 8.39
CA SER A 262 -3.91 16.49 7.75
C SER A 262 -5.28 16.26 8.41
N LEU A 263 -5.50 16.78 9.61
CA LEU A 263 -6.70 16.55 10.41
C LEU A 263 -7.97 17.03 9.69
N GLU A 264 -7.92 18.23 9.11
CA GLU A 264 -9.06 18.82 8.38
C GLU A 264 -9.46 17.92 7.21
N LEU A 265 -8.49 17.47 6.39
CA LEU A 265 -8.73 16.60 5.24
C LEU A 265 -9.33 15.26 5.68
N PHE A 266 -8.84 14.69 6.79
CA PHE A 266 -9.39 13.47 7.36
C PHE A 266 -10.85 13.65 7.78
N LEU A 267 -11.15 14.68 8.55
CA LEU A 267 -12.51 14.95 9.03
C LEU A 267 -13.48 15.24 7.89
N GLN A 268 -13.05 16.00 6.87
CA GLN A 268 -13.84 16.24 5.66
C GLN A 268 -14.13 14.95 4.91
N ALA A 269 -13.12 14.06 4.73
CA ALA A 269 -13.30 12.78 4.06
C ALA A 269 -14.26 11.86 4.83
N ILE A 270 -14.16 11.81 6.17
CA ILE A 270 -15.06 10.99 7.00
C ILE A 270 -16.48 11.55 6.99
N SER A 271 -16.66 12.85 7.25
CA SER A 271 -17.97 13.48 7.29
C SER A 271 -18.69 13.45 5.93
N GLY A 272 -17.94 13.55 4.84
CA GLY A 272 -18.44 13.42 3.48
C GLY A 272 -18.62 11.99 3.01
N ASN A 273 -18.36 10.97 3.84
CA ASN A 273 -18.36 9.55 3.47
C ASN A 273 -17.44 9.25 2.25
N HIS A 274 -16.35 10.02 2.10
CA HIS A 274 -15.39 9.89 1.01
C HIS A 274 -14.24 8.92 1.38
N TYR A 275 -14.59 7.69 1.72
CA TYR A 275 -13.65 6.62 2.03
C TYR A 275 -14.19 5.26 1.61
N LEU A 276 -13.30 4.31 1.32
CA LEU A 276 -13.66 2.93 1.03
C LEU A 276 -13.08 1.97 2.07
N LEU A 277 -13.86 0.94 2.35
CA LEU A 277 -13.49 -0.23 3.14
C LEU A 277 -13.45 -1.47 2.25
N GLU A 278 -12.79 -2.54 2.70
CA GLU A 278 -12.58 -3.74 1.89
C GLU A 278 -13.89 -4.41 1.41
N ASN A 279 -14.99 -4.27 2.17
CA ASN A 279 -16.28 -4.85 1.83
C ASN A 279 -17.14 -3.98 0.88
N ASP A 280 -16.76 -2.73 0.63
CA ASP A 280 -17.48 -1.86 -0.31
C ASP A 280 -17.41 -2.39 -1.77
N LEU A 281 -16.48 -3.32 -2.04
CA LEU A 281 -16.31 -3.98 -3.34
C LEU A 281 -17.05 -5.32 -3.46
N ASP A 282 -17.82 -5.75 -2.47
CA ASP A 282 -18.44 -7.09 -2.40
C ASP A 282 -19.25 -7.48 -3.64
N THR A 283 -20.07 -6.57 -4.15
CA THR A 283 -20.89 -6.84 -5.33
C THR A 283 -20.05 -7.12 -6.58
N LEU A 284 -18.94 -6.40 -6.74
CA LEU A 284 -18.04 -6.58 -7.86
C LEU A 284 -17.31 -7.92 -7.78
N TYR A 285 -16.81 -8.28 -6.59
CA TYR A 285 -16.18 -9.59 -6.37
C TYR A 285 -17.14 -10.74 -6.67
N ARG A 286 -18.41 -10.65 -6.20
CA ARG A 286 -19.42 -11.66 -6.50
C ARG A 286 -19.66 -11.79 -7.99
N TYR A 287 -19.78 -10.68 -8.70
CA TYR A 287 -19.96 -10.65 -10.15
C TYR A 287 -18.81 -11.34 -10.87
N CYS A 288 -17.57 -10.96 -10.57
CA CYS A 288 -16.39 -11.59 -11.19
C CYS A 288 -16.33 -13.10 -10.89
N LEU A 289 -16.52 -13.51 -9.63
CA LEU A 289 -16.46 -14.92 -9.23
C LEU A 289 -17.49 -15.82 -9.95
N LEU A 290 -18.61 -15.27 -10.41
CA LEU A 290 -19.60 -16.04 -11.19
C LEU A 290 -19.13 -16.33 -12.63
N GLN A 291 -18.23 -15.52 -13.18
CA GLN A 291 -17.73 -15.64 -14.55
C GLN A 291 -16.46 -16.49 -14.66
N GLU A 292 -15.72 -16.63 -13.54
CA GLU A 292 -14.40 -17.23 -13.54
C GLU A 292 -14.43 -18.76 -13.58
N THR A 293 -13.44 -19.33 -14.28
CA THR A 293 -13.07 -20.75 -14.30
C THR A 293 -11.69 -20.94 -13.65
N GLU A 294 -11.23 -22.20 -13.45
CA GLU A 294 -9.87 -22.45 -12.94
C GLU A 294 -8.81 -21.87 -13.88
N GLU A 295 -9.00 -22.06 -15.18
CA GLU A 295 -8.07 -21.61 -16.22
C GLU A 295 -7.97 -20.08 -16.24
N SER A 296 -9.10 -19.37 -16.24
CA SER A 296 -9.11 -17.90 -16.24
C SER A 296 -8.52 -17.32 -14.96
N LEU A 297 -8.86 -17.87 -13.79
CA LEU A 297 -8.28 -17.46 -12.52
C LEU A 297 -6.75 -17.58 -12.52
N CYS A 298 -6.20 -18.66 -13.07
CA CYS A 298 -4.76 -18.90 -13.11
C CYS A 298 -3.98 -17.93 -14.01
N THR A 299 -4.66 -17.10 -14.81
CA THR A 299 -4.00 -16.03 -15.59
C THR A 299 -3.65 -14.80 -14.74
N TYR A 300 -4.32 -14.61 -13.59
CA TYR A 300 -4.10 -13.45 -12.75
C TYR A 300 -2.89 -13.61 -11.83
N GLN A 301 -2.22 -12.49 -11.57
CA GLN A 301 -1.06 -12.42 -10.67
C GLN A 301 -1.43 -12.92 -9.25
N ASP A 302 -0.48 -13.53 -8.53
CA ASP A 302 -0.63 -14.16 -7.20
C ASP A 302 -1.56 -15.40 -7.16
N MET A 303 -2.28 -15.72 -8.25
CA MET A 303 -3.16 -16.89 -8.32
C MET A 303 -2.35 -18.17 -8.60
N SER A 304 -2.77 -19.26 -7.97
CA SER A 304 -2.25 -20.61 -8.23
C SER A 304 -3.41 -21.57 -8.44
N HIS A 305 -3.19 -22.69 -9.13
CA HIS A 305 -4.21 -23.74 -9.31
C HIS A 305 -4.86 -24.19 -7.99
N ALA A 306 -4.08 -24.34 -6.92
CA ALA A 306 -4.60 -24.70 -5.61
C ALA A 306 -5.53 -23.64 -5.03
N LEU A 307 -5.17 -22.36 -5.17
CA LEU A 307 -6.00 -21.24 -4.73
C LEU A 307 -7.24 -21.08 -5.61
N ALA A 308 -7.10 -21.17 -6.94
CA ALA A 308 -8.22 -21.10 -7.89
C ALA A 308 -9.29 -22.15 -7.60
N ARG A 309 -8.89 -23.43 -7.45
CA ARG A 309 -9.82 -24.51 -7.08
C ARG A 309 -10.51 -24.26 -5.75
N ARG A 310 -9.78 -23.75 -4.75
CA ARG A 310 -10.34 -23.43 -3.45
C ARG A 310 -11.35 -22.27 -3.54
N ILE A 311 -11.06 -21.24 -4.30
CA ILE A 311 -11.98 -20.12 -4.57
C ILE A 311 -13.27 -20.65 -5.19
N LEU A 312 -13.17 -21.43 -6.26
CA LEU A 312 -14.34 -22.00 -6.96
C LEU A 312 -15.16 -22.93 -6.08
N SER A 313 -14.53 -23.75 -5.24
CA SER A 313 -15.23 -24.66 -4.32
C SER A 313 -15.95 -23.95 -3.16
N CYS A 314 -15.60 -22.69 -2.86
CA CYS A 314 -16.17 -21.94 -1.75
C CYS A 314 -16.99 -20.71 -2.21
N ARG A 315 -17.08 -20.45 -3.53
CA ARG A 315 -17.66 -19.19 -4.06
C ARG A 315 -19.14 -18.97 -3.67
N ASP A 316 -19.88 -20.03 -3.50
CA ASP A 316 -21.27 -20.03 -3.04
C ASP A 316 -21.43 -19.62 -1.57
N GLN A 317 -20.34 -19.71 -0.78
CA GLN A 317 -20.28 -19.33 0.62
C GLN A 317 -19.82 -17.88 0.83
N TYR A 318 -19.64 -17.11 -0.23
CA TYR A 318 -19.25 -15.70 -0.16
C TYR A 318 -20.33 -14.86 0.51
N LYS A 319 -20.02 -14.23 1.64
CA LYS A 319 -20.89 -13.25 2.32
C LYS A 319 -20.31 -11.83 2.21
N THR A 320 -19.09 -11.64 2.65
CA THR A 320 -18.31 -10.40 2.52
C THR A 320 -16.88 -10.73 2.15
N PHE A 321 -16.12 -9.77 1.62
CA PHE A 321 -14.71 -9.95 1.29
C PHE A 321 -13.88 -10.39 2.50
N SER A 322 -14.11 -9.76 3.65
CA SER A 322 -13.43 -10.10 4.91
C SER A 322 -13.71 -11.54 5.33
N GLN A 323 -14.97 -11.98 5.28
CA GLN A 323 -15.36 -13.34 5.61
C GLN A 323 -14.79 -14.34 4.59
N PHE A 324 -14.88 -14.03 3.30
CA PHE A 324 -14.44 -14.92 2.24
C PHE A 324 -12.93 -15.13 2.26
N THR A 325 -12.14 -14.06 2.42
CA THR A 325 -10.68 -14.17 2.57
C THR A 325 -10.27 -14.98 3.79
N SER A 326 -11.03 -14.92 4.88
CA SER A 326 -10.82 -15.73 6.08
C SER A 326 -11.16 -17.20 5.85
N LEU A 327 -12.23 -17.49 5.10
CA LEU A 327 -12.64 -18.84 4.71
C LEU A 327 -11.59 -19.52 3.80
N LEU A 328 -11.02 -18.76 2.87
CA LEU A 328 -10.02 -19.25 1.92
C LEU A 328 -8.64 -19.46 2.55
N LYS A 329 -8.33 -18.81 3.68
CA LYS A 329 -7.01 -18.90 4.34
C LYS A 329 -6.67 -20.33 4.75
N THR A 330 -5.43 -20.72 4.52
CA THR A 330 -4.85 -21.99 4.96
C THR A 330 -3.53 -21.76 5.68
N LYS A 331 -2.88 -22.85 6.14
CA LYS A 331 -1.51 -22.75 6.68
C LYS A 331 -0.48 -22.35 5.63
N GLU A 332 -0.74 -22.64 4.36
CA GLU A 332 0.19 -22.41 3.25
C GLU A 332 -0.08 -21.08 2.51
N ILE A 333 -1.33 -20.58 2.54
CA ILE A 333 -1.74 -19.40 1.81
C ILE A 333 -2.14 -18.31 2.80
N THR A 334 -1.38 -17.20 2.81
CA THR A 334 -1.64 -16.07 3.70
C THR A 334 -2.86 -15.27 3.26
N ARG A 335 -3.56 -14.61 4.20
CA ARG A 335 -4.71 -13.75 3.90
C ARG A 335 -4.34 -12.66 2.88
N THR A 336 -3.20 -12.01 3.04
CA THR A 336 -2.75 -10.94 2.13
C THR A 336 -2.53 -11.44 0.69
N ARG A 337 -2.03 -12.66 0.50
CA ARG A 337 -1.92 -13.25 -0.84
C ARG A 337 -3.29 -13.50 -1.46
N ILE A 338 -4.26 -13.98 -0.67
CA ILE A 338 -5.64 -14.20 -1.14
C ILE A 338 -6.27 -12.87 -1.54
N GLN A 339 -6.12 -11.82 -0.71
CA GLN A 339 -6.63 -10.48 -0.98
C GLN A 339 -6.05 -9.93 -2.29
N ARG A 340 -4.72 -10.04 -2.50
CA ARG A 340 -4.08 -9.61 -3.75
C ARG A 340 -4.59 -10.41 -4.96
N ALA A 341 -4.66 -11.73 -4.86
CA ALA A 341 -5.15 -12.57 -5.95
C ALA A 341 -6.59 -12.21 -6.36
N LEU A 342 -7.47 -11.97 -5.40
CA LEU A 342 -8.84 -11.51 -5.66
C LEU A 342 -8.87 -10.10 -6.26
N LEU A 343 -8.02 -9.19 -5.76
CA LEU A 343 -7.91 -7.85 -6.33
C LEU A 343 -7.38 -7.89 -7.77
N HIS A 344 -6.37 -8.72 -8.04
CA HIS A 344 -5.82 -8.90 -9.38
C HIS A 344 -6.86 -9.47 -10.35
N MET A 345 -7.71 -10.39 -9.91
CA MET A 345 -8.87 -10.84 -10.67
C MET A 345 -9.82 -9.68 -10.98
N LEU A 346 -10.17 -8.87 -9.98
CA LEU A 346 -11.09 -7.73 -10.14
C LEU A 346 -10.55 -6.65 -11.09
N LEU A 347 -9.24 -6.39 -11.03
CA LEU A 347 -8.56 -5.37 -11.83
C LEU A 347 -7.95 -5.92 -13.13
N HIS A 348 -8.12 -7.23 -13.41
CA HIS A 348 -7.55 -7.94 -14.58
C HIS A 348 -6.01 -7.87 -14.66
N ILE A 349 -5.32 -7.80 -13.52
CA ILE A 349 -3.85 -7.76 -13.44
C ILE A 349 -3.28 -9.16 -13.63
N GLN A 350 -2.60 -9.38 -14.75
CA GLN A 350 -2.01 -10.67 -15.10
C GLN A 350 -0.52 -10.77 -14.79
N SER A 351 0.19 -9.64 -14.82
CA SER A 351 1.63 -9.59 -14.60
C SER A 351 2.06 -8.26 -13.99
N VAL A 352 3.26 -8.25 -13.40
CA VAL A 352 3.91 -7.03 -12.91
C VAL A 352 5.04 -6.68 -13.88
N PRO A 353 5.16 -5.43 -14.37
CA PRO A 353 6.19 -5.04 -15.30
C PRO A 353 7.59 -5.25 -14.71
N ALA A 354 8.54 -5.63 -15.57
CA ALA A 354 9.94 -5.79 -15.16
C ALA A 354 10.59 -4.46 -14.77
N GLN A 355 10.22 -3.38 -15.46
CA GLN A 355 10.71 -2.01 -15.25
C GLN A 355 9.54 -1.02 -15.20
N ILE A 356 9.68 0.06 -14.43
CA ILE A 356 8.72 1.18 -14.43
C ILE A 356 9.05 2.10 -15.62
N PRO A 357 8.11 2.28 -16.58
CA PRO A 357 8.39 3.02 -17.79
C PRO A 357 8.11 4.52 -17.71
N TYR A 358 7.54 5.02 -16.61
CA TYR A 358 7.20 6.44 -16.43
C TYR A 358 7.09 6.80 -14.94
N ALA A 359 7.19 8.09 -14.64
CA ALA A 359 6.89 8.67 -13.33
C ALA A 359 5.65 9.55 -13.41
N ARG A 360 4.55 9.18 -12.73
CA ARG A 360 3.31 9.96 -12.70
C ARG A 360 3.26 10.84 -11.46
N VAL A 361 3.08 12.15 -11.64
CA VAL A 361 2.94 13.14 -10.56
C VAL A 361 1.50 13.16 -10.06
N LEU A 362 1.30 12.97 -8.76
CA LEU A 362 0.03 13.21 -8.05
C LEU A 362 -0.06 14.62 -7.49
N GLY A 363 1.07 15.16 -7.06
CA GLY A 363 1.12 16.52 -6.56
C GLY A 363 2.53 16.96 -6.16
N PHE A 364 2.71 18.26 -5.96
CA PHE A 364 3.97 18.87 -5.52
C PHE A 364 3.75 20.20 -4.77
N ARG A 365 4.75 20.63 -4.01
CA ARG A 365 4.76 21.95 -3.37
C ARG A 365 5.25 23.01 -4.32
N LYS A 366 4.65 24.21 -4.29
CA LYS A 366 5.00 25.35 -5.18
C LYS A 366 6.49 25.72 -5.15
N ASN A 367 7.10 25.62 -3.97
CA ASN A 367 8.52 25.91 -3.78
C ASN A 367 9.47 24.82 -4.28
N SER A 368 8.95 23.68 -4.77
CA SER A 368 9.74 22.55 -5.28
C SER A 368 9.97 22.59 -6.80
N SER A 369 9.79 23.74 -7.44
CA SER A 369 9.98 23.90 -8.89
C SER A 369 11.41 23.57 -9.35
N ALA A 370 12.42 23.86 -8.53
CA ALA A 370 13.82 23.52 -8.81
C ALA A 370 14.05 21.99 -8.86
N LEU A 371 13.37 21.22 -7.98
CA LEU A 371 13.37 19.77 -8.01
C LEU A 371 12.79 19.24 -9.32
N LEU A 372 11.60 19.70 -9.72
CA LEU A 372 10.97 19.30 -10.99
C LEU A 372 11.84 19.65 -12.21
N GLY A 373 12.48 20.82 -12.17
CA GLY A 373 13.43 21.23 -13.22
C GLY A 373 14.65 20.31 -13.31
N LYS A 374 15.15 19.80 -12.17
CA LYS A 374 16.27 18.84 -12.14
C LYS A 374 15.83 17.47 -12.61
N ILE A 375 14.66 16.98 -12.15
CA ILE A 375 14.10 15.69 -12.61
C ILE A 375 13.97 15.69 -14.13
N LYS A 376 13.41 16.72 -14.75
CA LYS A 376 13.27 16.82 -16.21
C LYS A 376 14.59 16.70 -16.97
N LYS A 377 15.73 17.04 -16.34
CA LYS A 377 17.06 16.96 -16.96
C LYS A 377 17.78 15.64 -16.70
N CYS A 378 17.50 14.99 -15.55
CA CYS A 378 18.27 13.83 -15.08
C CYS A 378 17.50 12.52 -15.18
N SER A 379 16.16 12.58 -15.27
CA SER A 379 15.31 11.39 -15.28
C SER A 379 15.57 10.54 -16.52
N SER A 380 15.72 9.24 -16.31
CA SER A 380 15.80 8.22 -17.38
C SER A 380 14.43 7.75 -17.87
N ILE A 381 13.35 8.12 -17.16
CA ILE A 381 11.96 7.79 -17.49
C ILE A 381 11.13 9.08 -17.66
N PRO A 382 10.14 9.11 -18.58
CA PRO A 382 9.32 10.28 -18.78
C PRO A 382 8.51 10.66 -17.54
N LEU A 383 8.43 11.98 -17.26
CA LEU A 383 7.64 12.54 -16.17
C LEU A 383 6.25 12.96 -16.66
N LEU A 384 5.22 12.27 -16.18
CA LEU A 384 3.84 12.53 -16.56
C LEU A 384 3.16 13.40 -15.50
N THR A 385 2.92 14.67 -15.82
CA THR A 385 2.25 15.64 -14.95
C THR A 385 0.75 15.79 -15.25
N ARG A 386 0.32 15.47 -16.49
CA ARG A 386 -1.06 15.57 -16.93
C ARG A 386 -1.44 14.33 -17.75
N LEU A 387 -2.50 13.65 -17.37
CA LEU A 387 -2.95 12.45 -18.09
C LEU A 387 -3.36 12.71 -19.55
N PRO A 388 -4.03 13.82 -19.90
CA PRO A 388 -4.32 14.11 -21.31
C PRO A 388 -3.08 14.16 -22.21
N ASP A 389 -1.90 14.44 -21.66
CA ASP A 389 -0.65 14.52 -22.44
C ASP A 389 0.05 13.14 -22.55
N ALA A 390 -0.50 12.09 -21.90
CA ALA A 390 0.16 10.78 -21.80
C ALA A 390 0.46 10.15 -23.17
N ALA A 391 -0.45 10.23 -24.11
CA ALA A 391 -0.27 9.65 -25.44
C ALA A 391 0.96 10.25 -26.17
N ALA A 392 1.18 11.56 -26.05
CA ALA A 392 2.35 12.21 -26.64
C ALA A 392 3.64 11.93 -25.84
N VAL A 393 3.55 11.92 -24.50
CA VAL A 393 4.73 11.68 -23.61
C VAL A 393 5.23 10.24 -23.71
N LEU A 394 4.33 9.28 -23.91
CA LEU A 394 4.62 7.83 -23.94
C LEU A 394 4.56 7.24 -25.37
N GLU A 395 4.60 8.08 -26.42
CA GLU A 395 4.47 7.67 -27.82
C GLU A 395 5.42 6.51 -28.22
N ASN A 396 6.65 6.53 -27.71
CA ASN A 396 7.67 5.52 -27.99
C ASN A 396 7.68 4.34 -27.02
N ALA A 397 6.70 4.22 -26.13
CA ALA A 397 6.63 3.20 -25.09
C ALA A 397 5.20 2.63 -24.97
N PRO A 398 4.71 1.81 -25.94
CA PRO A 398 3.34 1.28 -25.92
C PRO A 398 2.98 0.55 -24.62
N GLN A 399 3.91 -0.26 -24.09
CA GLN A 399 3.72 -0.97 -22.82
C GLN A 399 3.52 -0.02 -21.62
N ALA A 400 4.03 1.21 -21.70
CA ALA A 400 3.80 2.23 -20.68
C ALA A 400 2.33 2.72 -20.70
N MET A 401 1.73 2.82 -21.90
CA MET A 401 0.30 3.16 -22.02
C MET A 401 -0.61 2.06 -21.47
N ASP A 402 -0.30 0.79 -21.68
CA ASP A 402 -1.07 -0.33 -21.13
C ASP A 402 -1.03 -0.30 -19.59
N LEU A 403 0.15 -0.10 -19.01
CA LEU A 403 0.32 0.03 -17.55
C LEU A 403 -0.42 1.27 -17.00
N LEU A 404 -0.39 2.38 -17.72
CA LEU A 404 -1.12 3.60 -17.34
C LEU A 404 -2.65 3.38 -17.42
N ASN A 405 -3.13 2.69 -18.46
CA ASN A 405 -4.54 2.36 -18.62
C ASN A 405 -5.03 1.43 -17.52
N GLU A 406 -4.24 0.42 -17.13
CA GLU A 406 -4.51 -0.46 -15.99
C GLU A 406 -4.66 0.33 -14.70
N THR A 407 -3.72 1.27 -14.43
CA THR A 407 -3.76 2.13 -13.24
C THR A 407 -4.94 3.10 -13.27
N THR A 408 -5.24 3.67 -14.44
CA THR A 408 -6.39 4.57 -14.65
C THR A 408 -7.72 3.85 -14.48
N PHE A 409 -7.83 2.62 -14.98
CA PHE A 409 -9.00 1.77 -14.76
C PHE A 409 -9.23 1.52 -13.26
N ALA A 410 -8.19 1.14 -12.52
CA ALA A 410 -8.28 0.93 -11.08
C ALA A 410 -8.75 2.19 -10.33
N SER A 411 -8.23 3.36 -10.69
CA SER A 411 -8.65 4.63 -10.09
C SER A 411 -10.10 4.99 -10.42
N ASN A 412 -10.52 4.80 -11.66
CA ASN A 412 -11.91 5.02 -12.06
C ASN A 412 -12.88 4.05 -11.36
N LEU A 413 -12.46 2.79 -11.13
CA LEU A 413 -13.22 1.83 -10.36
C LEU A 413 -13.39 2.30 -8.91
N TYR A 414 -12.30 2.72 -8.26
CA TYR A 414 -12.32 3.26 -6.90
C TYR A 414 -13.29 4.45 -6.79
N GLU A 415 -13.16 5.45 -7.67
CA GLU A 415 -14.01 6.64 -7.71
C GLU A 415 -15.48 6.31 -8.03
N SER A 416 -15.74 5.31 -8.89
CA SER A 416 -17.11 4.90 -9.21
C SER A 416 -17.82 4.26 -8.01
N ILE A 417 -17.11 3.50 -7.17
CA ILE A 417 -17.65 2.92 -5.94
C ILE A 417 -17.93 4.02 -4.91
N LEU A 418 -17.02 4.99 -4.77
CA LEU A 418 -17.25 6.17 -3.92
C LEU A 418 -18.48 6.97 -4.36
N ALA A 419 -18.61 7.19 -5.67
CA ALA A 419 -19.74 7.90 -6.26
C ALA A 419 -21.05 7.14 -6.03
N GLN A 420 -21.07 5.82 -6.20
CA GLN A 420 -22.22 4.98 -5.88
C GLN A 420 -22.60 5.08 -4.40
N LYS A 421 -21.63 5.00 -3.49
CA LYS A 421 -21.82 5.09 -2.03
C LYS A 421 -22.44 6.42 -1.62
N ASN A 422 -22.14 7.50 -2.34
CA ASN A 422 -22.58 8.86 -2.05
C ASN A 422 -23.73 9.32 -2.98
N SER A 423 -24.24 8.46 -3.86
CA SER A 423 -25.27 8.80 -4.84
C SER A 423 -24.90 10.02 -5.71
N THR A 424 -23.64 10.10 -6.12
CA THR A 424 -23.07 11.16 -6.96
C THR A 424 -22.53 10.60 -8.27
N SER A 425 -22.13 11.48 -9.20
CA SER A 425 -21.36 11.09 -10.38
C SER A 425 -19.86 11.07 -10.05
N TYR A 426 -19.10 10.08 -10.57
CA TYR A 426 -17.66 10.06 -10.38
C TYR A 426 -16.93 11.00 -11.35
N VAL A 427 -15.75 11.45 -10.93
CA VAL A 427 -14.85 12.23 -11.77
C VAL A 427 -13.83 11.30 -12.40
N HIS A 428 -13.88 11.16 -13.75
CA HIS A 428 -12.95 10.32 -14.47
C HIS A 428 -11.51 10.78 -14.26
N GLU A 429 -10.58 9.83 -14.12
CA GLU A 429 -9.17 10.06 -13.77
C GLU A 429 -8.45 11.07 -14.71
N TYR A 430 -8.79 11.09 -15.98
CA TYR A 430 -8.27 12.08 -16.94
C TYR A 430 -8.71 13.53 -16.69
N ARG A 431 -9.70 13.74 -15.82
CA ARG A 431 -10.18 15.08 -15.40
C ARG A 431 -9.65 15.50 -14.03
N GLN A 432 -9.00 14.56 -13.32
CA GLN A 432 -8.39 14.86 -12.03
C GLN A 432 -7.18 15.78 -12.21
N GLN A 433 -7.07 16.73 -11.33
CA GLN A 433 -5.94 17.67 -11.31
C GLN A 433 -4.91 17.25 -10.28
N ILE A 434 -3.64 17.51 -10.58
CA ILE A 434 -2.57 17.32 -9.61
C ILE A 434 -2.73 18.28 -8.44
N ILE A 435 -2.33 17.83 -7.25
CA ILE A 435 -2.38 18.64 -6.04
C ILE A 435 -1.19 19.59 -6.01
N ILE A 436 -1.46 20.88 -5.81
CA ILE A 436 -0.43 21.91 -5.67
C ILE A 436 -0.63 22.64 -4.33
N VAL A 437 0.34 22.51 -3.43
CA VAL A 437 0.33 23.10 -2.08
C VAL A 437 1.31 24.25 -1.97
#